data_ab276069fb7b5de06dd64911168ffb59
#
_entry.id   ab276069fb7b5de06dd64911168ffb59
#
_cell.length_a   1.000
_cell.length_b   1.000
_cell.length_c   1.000
_cell.angle_alpha   90.00
_cell.angle_beta   90.00
_cell.angle_gamma   90.00
#
_symmetry.space_group_name_H-M   'P 1'
#
loop_
_entity.id
_entity.type
_entity.pdbx_description
1 polymer ?
#
loop_
_entity_poly.entity_id
_entity_poly.type
_entity_poly.pdbx_seq_one_letter_code
_entity_poly.pdbx_strand_id
1 'polypeptide(L)'
;MRRTPLRRISKKRKQQLDIYSDLRREHLLAHPYCRNCLKPATDIHHRKPRGRGGKLNDPTNFVSVCRQCHKKIHDNPKWAEEIGLLIK
;
A
#
# COMPACT_ATOMS: atom_id res chain seq x y z
N MET A 1 -10.84 -36.94 -3.52
CA MET A 1 -10.65 -35.69 -4.25
C MET A 1 -9.25 -35.15 -3.96
N ARG A 2 -8.50 -34.84 -4.99
CA ARG A 2 -7.15 -34.33 -4.80
C ARG A 2 -7.19 -32.84 -4.50
N ARG A 3 -6.64 -32.45 -3.37
CA ARG A 3 -6.45 -31.03 -3.06
C ARG A 3 -5.24 -30.48 -3.77
N THR A 4 -5.40 -29.33 -4.41
CA THR A 4 -4.26 -28.58 -4.88
C THR A 4 -3.52 -28.01 -3.67
N PRO A 5 -2.22 -28.32 -3.50
CA PRO A 5 -1.50 -27.74 -2.36
C PRO A 5 -1.43 -26.23 -2.48
N LEU A 6 -1.55 -25.56 -1.34
CA LEU A 6 -1.35 -24.13 -1.30
C LEU A 6 0.07 -23.78 -1.74
N ARG A 7 0.18 -22.76 -2.60
CA ARG A 7 1.50 -22.27 -3.00
C ARG A 7 2.29 -21.84 -1.78
N ARG A 8 3.47 -22.43 -1.63
CA ARG A 8 4.39 -21.95 -0.63
C ARG A 8 4.97 -20.61 -1.08
N ILE A 9 4.93 -19.64 -0.18
CA ILE A 9 5.61 -18.38 -0.40
C ILE A 9 7.11 -18.65 -0.30
N SER A 10 7.90 -18.18 -1.27
CA SER A 10 9.34 -18.32 -1.22
C SER A 10 9.92 -17.60 0.00
N LYS A 11 11.07 -18.05 0.48
CA LYS A 11 11.76 -17.40 1.61
C LYS A 11 12.03 -15.92 1.33
N LYS A 12 12.45 -15.60 0.11
CA LYS A 12 12.71 -14.22 -0.31
C LYS A 12 11.45 -13.37 -0.22
N ARG A 13 10.31 -13.88 -0.71
CA ARG A 13 9.06 -13.15 -0.66
C ARG A 13 8.55 -12.99 0.77
N LYS A 14 8.71 -14.01 1.60
CA LYS A 14 8.34 -13.94 3.00
C LYS A 14 9.14 -12.85 3.72
N GLN A 15 10.43 -12.77 3.49
CA GLN A 15 11.28 -11.71 4.05
C GLN A 15 10.80 -10.33 3.61
N GLN A 16 10.46 -10.17 2.33
CA GLN A 16 9.94 -8.91 1.81
C GLN A 16 8.62 -8.50 2.49
N LEU A 17 7.72 -9.47 2.70
CA LEU A 17 6.44 -9.21 3.36
C LEU A 17 6.62 -8.88 4.84
N ASP A 18 7.57 -9.52 5.52
CA ASP A 18 7.89 -9.22 6.92
C ASP A 18 8.44 -7.80 7.06
N ILE A 19 9.35 -7.41 6.18
CA ILE A 19 9.91 -6.05 6.13
C ILE A 19 8.79 -5.04 5.84
N TYR A 20 7.93 -5.34 4.88
CA TYR A 20 6.81 -4.48 4.54
C TYR A 20 5.87 -4.28 5.73
N SER A 21 5.58 -5.34 6.46
CA SER A 21 4.72 -5.30 7.64
C SER A 21 5.26 -4.34 8.70
N ASP A 22 6.57 -4.39 8.95
CA ASP A 22 7.24 -3.51 9.90
C ASP A 22 7.23 -2.05 9.41
N LEU A 23 7.58 -1.83 8.16
CA LEU A 23 7.58 -0.50 7.55
C LEU A 23 6.19 0.13 7.54
N ARG A 24 5.18 -0.68 7.24
CA ARG A 24 3.78 -0.25 7.27
C ARG A 24 3.37 0.22 8.67
N ARG A 25 3.72 -0.56 9.69
CA ARG A 25 3.42 -0.21 11.09
C ARG A 25 4.09 1.09 11.48
N GLU A 26 5.38 1.23 11.18
CA GLU A 26 6.14 2.44 11.48
C GLU A 26 5.55 3.65 10.76
N HIS A 27 5.18 3.51 9.51
CA HIS A 27 4.60 4.59 8.73
C HIS A 27 3.26 5.04 9.31
N LEU A 28 2.39 4.09 9.69
CA LEU A 28 1.10 4.40 10.29
C LEU A 28 1.23 5.05 11.67
N LEU A 29 2.28 4.69 12.43
CA LEU A 29 2.56 5.35 13.71
C LEU A 29 3.04 6.78 13.51
N ALA A 30 3.86 7.02 12.50
CA ALA A 30 4.38 8.35 12.18
C ALA A 30 3.32 9.22 11.47
N HIS A 31 2.43 8.61 10.71
CA HIS A 31 1.40 9.29 9.93
C HIS A 31 0.04 8.61 10.17
N PRO A 32 -0.57 8.84 11.36
CA PRO A 32 -1.76 8.09 11.76
C PRO A 32 -3.05 8.53 11.09
N TYR A 33 -3.02 9.61 10.32
CA TYR A 33 -4.23 10.16 9.69
C TYR A 33 -4.20 10.02 8.18
N CYS A 34 -5.39 9.80 7.59
CA CYS A 34 -5.55 9.74 6.14
C CYS A 34 -5.10 11.05 5.50
N ARG A 35 -4.27 10.95 4.48
CA ARG A 35 -3.76 12.10 3.74
C ARG A 35 -4.88 12.92 3.09
N ASN A 36 -5.96 12.25 2.69
CA ASN A 36 -7.05 12.90 1.95
C ASN A 36 -8.14 13.48 2.87
N CYS A 37 -8.65 12.69 3.82
CA CYS A 37 -9.81 13.09 4.63
C CYS A 37 -9.49 13.36 6.09
N LEU A 38 -8.27 13.13 6.52
CA LEU A 38 -7.78 13.35 7.89
C LEU A 38 -8.43 12.44 8.95
N LYS A 39 -9.21 11.46 8.55
CA LYS A 39 -9.68 10.41 9.45
C LYS A 39 -8.54 9.45 9.78
N PRO A 40 -8.66 8.64 10.84
CA PRO A 40 -7.63 7.67 11.16
C PRO A 40 -7.31 6.77 9.96
N ALA A 41 -6.03 6.68 9.62
CA ALA A 41 -5.57 5.86 8.51
C ALA A 41 -5.49 4.40 8.93
N THR A 42 -5.91 3.51 8.06
CA THR A 42 -5.85 2.06 8.28
C THR A 42 -5.03 1.34 7.23
N ASP A 43 -4.81 1.99 6.08
CA ASP A 43 -4.18 1.37 4.92
C ASP A 43 -2.96 2.16 4.48
N ILE A 44 -2.02 1.46 3.85
CA ILE A 44 -0.90 2.08 3.15
C ILE A 44 -1.17 2.01 1.66
N HIS A 45 -1.18 3.17 1.02
CA HIS A 45 -1.28 3.27 -0.43
C HIS A 45 0.11 3.50 -1.02
N HIS A 46 0.45 2.78 -2.08
CA HIS A 46 1.67 3.00 -2.84
C HIS A 46 1.37 3.99 -3.95
N ARG A 47 1.95 5.18 -3.87
CA ARG A 47 1.72 6.24 -4.85
C ARG A 47 2.10 5.80 -6.25
N LYS A 48 3.25 5.12 -6.39
CA LYS A 48 3.69 4.54 -7.66
C LYS A 48 3.43 3.04 -7.63
N PRO A 49 2.53 2.53 -8.48
CA PRO A 49 2.22 1.10 -8.51
C PRO A 49 3.44 0.25 -8.86
N ARG A 50 3.49 -0.97 -8.34
CA ARG A 50 4.59 -1.90 -8.60
C ARG A 50 4.77 -2.18 -10.09
N GLY A 51 3.69 -2.27 -10.84
CA GLY A 51 3.74 -2.45 -12.28
C GLY A 51 4.35 -1.28 -13.05
N ARG A 52 4.58 -0.15 -12.39
CA ARG A 52 5.19 1.05 -12.98
C ARG A 52 6.52 1.40 -12.33
N GLY A 53 7.18 0.42 -11.72
CA GLY A 53 8.48 0.58 -11.08
C GLY A 53 8.45 0.94 -9.61
N GLY A 54 7.29 1.00 -8.98
CA GLY A 54 7.17 1.21 -7.54
C GLY A 54 7.63 -0.03 -6.77
N LYS A 55 8.34 0.17 -5.67
CA LYS A 55 8.83 -0.91 -4.83
C LYS A 55 7.92 -1.08 -3.61
N LEU A 56 7.69 -2.34 -3.22
CA LEU A 56 6.86 -2.66 -2.06
C LEU A 56 7.40 -2.04 -0.77
N ASN A 57 8.72 -2.08 -0.60
CA ASN A 57 9.39 -1.70 0.65
C ASN A 57 10.08 -0.34 0.58
N ASP A 58 9.54 0.58 -0.22
CA ASP A 58 10.05 1.94 -0.32
C ASP A 58 9.13 2.89 0.47
N PRO A 59 9.52 3.30 1.70
CA PRO A 59 8.69 4.18 2.52
C PRO A 59 8.41 5.54 1.88
N THR A 60 9.25 6.02 0.98
CA THR A 60 9.02 7.28 0.27
C THR A 60 7.82 7.21 -0.66
N ASN A 61 7.40 5.98 -1.00
CA ASN A 61 6.25 5.72 -1.86
C ASN A 61 4.97 5.48 -1.05
N PHE A 62 5.05 5.47 0.27
CA PHE A 62 3.92 5.18 1.15
C PHE A 62 3.07 6.41 1.41
N VAL A 63 1.76 6.23 1.43
CA VAL A 63 0.80 7.25 1.88
C VAL A 63 -0.19 6.58 2.79
N SER A 64 -0.40 7.16 3.97
CA SER A 64 -1.43 6.70 4.90
C SER A 64 -2.80 7.14 4.42
N VAL A 65 -3.71 6.21 4.26
CA VAL A 65 -5.09 6.48 3.82
C VAL A 65 -6.07 5.63 4.62
N CYS A 66 -7.30 6.11 4.75
CA CYS A 66 -8.37 5.27 5.28
C CYS A 66 -8.86 4.33 4.17
N ARG A 67 -9.57 3.27 4.56
CA ARG A 67 -10.05 2.28 3.59
C ARG A 67 -10.94 2.90 2.52
N GLN A 68 -11.81 3.83 2.89
CA GLN A 68 -12.70 4.50 1.95
C GLN A 68 -11.94 5.32 0.91
N CYS A 69 -10.94 6.08 1.34
CA CYS A 69 -10.10 6.87 0.44
C CYS A 69 -9.23 5.97 -0.43
N HIS A 70 -8.71 4.87 0.12
CA HIS A 70 -7.93 3.90 -0.64
C HIS A 70 -8.76 3.31 -1.79
N LYS A 71 -10.02 2.95 -1.50
CA LYS A 71 -10.94 2.48 -2.53
C LYS A 71 -11.23 3.57 -3.56
N LYS A 72 -11.44 4.81 -3.12
CA LYS A 72 -11.68 5.94 -4.02
C LYS A 72 -10.53 6.18 -4.97
N ILE A 73 -9.29 6.02 -4.49
CA ILE A 73 -8.09 6.16 -5.33
C ILE A 73 -8.10 5.11 -6.44
N HIS A 74 -8.41 3.86 -6.10
CA HIS A 74 -8.48 2.78 -7.09
C HIS A 74 -9.62 2.95 -8.08
N ASP A 75 -10.76 3.45 -7.63
CA ASP A 75 -11.93 3.66 -8.49
C ASP A 75 -11.81 4.90 -9.38
N ASN A 76 -11.00 5.89 -8.96
CA ASN A 76 -10.86 7.17 -9.65
C ASN A 76 -9.38 7.54 -9.85
N PRO A 77 -8.66 6.83 -10.72
CA PRO A 77 -7.22 7.05 -10.88
C PRO A 77 -6.87 8.46 -11.39
N LYS A 78 -7.69 9.04 -12.24
CA LYS A 78 -7.47 10.43 -12.70
C LYS A 78 -7.49 11.42 -11.56
N TRP A 79 -8.48 11.31 -10.70
CA TRP A 79 -8.59 12.14 -9.52
C TRP A 79 -7.39 11.97 -8.60
N ALA A 80 -6.96 10.71 -8.39
CA ALA A 80 -5.81 10.40 -7.56
C ALA A 80 -4.51 11.01 -8.12
N GLU A 81 -4.34 11.00 -9.44
CA GLU A 81 -3.20 11.65 -10.09
C GLU A 81 -3.22 13.16 -9.89
N GLU A 82 -4.38 13.79 -10.01
CA GLU A 82 -4.54 15.24 -9.86
C GLU A 82 -4.16 15.72 -8.47
N ILE A 83 -4.45 14.94 -7.43
CA ILE A 83 -4.13 15.30 -6.05
C ILE A 83 -2.79 14.74 -5.57
N GLY A 84 -2.03 14.09 -6.45
CA GLY A 84 -0.70 13.58 -6.14
C GLY A 84 -0.67 12.25 -5.36
N LEU A 85 -1.78 11.54 -5.27
CA LEU A 85 -1.85 10.25 -4.60
C LEU A 85 -1.57 9.07 -5.53
N LEU A 86 -1.43 9.31 -6.82
CA LEU A 86 -1.06 8.30 -7.81
C LEU A 86 -0.03 8.90 -8.75
N ILE A 87 1.07 8.19 -8.94
CA ILE A 87 2.15 8.56 -9.85
C ILE A 87 2.18 7.55 -10.99
N LYS A 88 2.16 8.03 -12.21
CA LYS A 88 2.29 7.19 -13.40
C LYS A 88 3.71 6.69 -13.61
#